data_4b0dbd6ccf22e026e96368f272fd980e
#
_entry.id   4b0dbd6ccf22e026e96368f272fd980e
#
_cell.length_a   1.000
_cell.length_b   1.000
_cell.length_c   1.000
_cell.angle_alpha   90.00
_cell.angle_beta   90.00
_cell.angle_gamma   90.00
#
_symmetry.space_group_name_H-M   'P 1'
#
loop_
_entity.id
_entity.type
_entity.pdbx_description
1 polymer ?
#
loop_
_entity_poly.entity_id
_entity_poly.type
_entity_poly.pdbx_seq_one_letter_code
_entity_poly.pdbx_strand_id
1 'polypeptide(L)'
;KFHNDIGEIIVKPLYGNGGEGIFKLSKGDPNLSVIFELFIKNSREPLICQKYLPQVKSGDKRIILIDGEPVGAINRVPKLGEVRSNMHVGGTPEKSIISKSDLEICKEIGPTLKENGQFLVGIDVIGNNLTEINLTSPTGIQEIERFDGVNMARTMWQLLEKKVASGKKN
;
A
#
# COMPACT_ATOMS: atom_id res chain seq x y z
N LYS A 1 2.30 -15.85 20.08
CA LYS A 1 1.29 -15.08 20.84
C LYS A 1 0.34 -14.39 19.89
N PHE A 2 0.77 -13.41 19.08
CA PHE A 2 -0.07 -12.64 18.15
C PHE A 2 -0.98 -13.52 17.25
N HIS A 3 -0.41 -14.55 16.60
CA HIS A 3 -1.17 -15.48 15.75
C HIS A 3 -2.24 -16.25 16.52
N ASN A 4 -1.95 -16.68 17.76
CA ASN A 4 -2.90 -17.40 18.59
C ASN A 4 -4.08 -16.51 19.03
N ASP A 5 -3.81 -15.22 19.24
CA ASP A 5 -4.81 -14.25 19.73
C ASP A 5 -5.70 -13.76 18.57
N ILE A 6 -5.15 -13.59 17.35
CA ILE A 6 -5.82 -12.97 16.21
C ILE A 6 -6.42 -14.00 15.23
N GLY A 7 -5.81 -15.17 15.11
CA GLY A 7 -6.25 -16.23 14.21
C GLY A 7 -5.57 -16.18 12.84
N GLU A 8 -6.28 -15.75 11.78
CA GLU A 8 -5.66 -15.63 10.45
C GLU A 8 -4.78 -14.39 10.35
N ILE A 9 -3.55 -14.57 9.89
CA ILE A 9 -2.56 -13.48 9.73
C ILE A 9 -1.95 -13.47 8.34
N ILE A 10 -1.44 -12.31 7.97
CA ILE A 10 -0.48 -12.10 6.87
C ILE A 10 0.90 -11.91 7.49
N VAL A 11 1.89 -12.63 6.96
CA VAL A 11 3.31 -12.44 7.26
C VAL A 11 3.99 -12.01 5.97
N LYS A 12 4.76 -10.92 6.03
CA LYS A 12 5.48 -10.37 4.87
C LYS A 12 6.79 -9.70 5.29
N PRO A 13 7.79 -9.56 4.40
CA PRO A 13 8.95 -8.71 4.64
C PRO A 13 8.51 -7.26 4.87
N LEU A 14 9.19 -6.55 5.79
CA LEU A 14 8.91 -5.14 6.04
C LEU A 14 9.29 -4.25 4.85
N TYR A 15 10.39 -4.59 4.16
CA TYR A 15 10.94 -3.85 3.02
C TYR A 15 10.71 -4.54 1.68
N GLY A 16 9.65 -5.34 1.56
CA GLY A 16 9.29 -6.03 0.33
C GLY A 16 8.60 -5.12 -0.68
N ASN A 17 8.47 -5.60 -1.91
CA ASN A 17 7.68 -4.97 -2.96
C ASN A 17 7.01 -6.03 -3.86
N GLY A 18 6.06 -5.60 -4.69
CA GLY A 18 5.44 -6.46 -5.71
C GLY A 18 4.62 -7.65 -5.20
N GLY A 19 4.45 -7.80 -3.89
CA GLY A 19 3.74 -8.94 -3.29
C GLY A 19 4.62 -10.17 -3.05
N GLU A 20 5.95 -10.04 -3.15
CA GLU A 20 6.88 -11.12 -2.85
C GLU A 20 6.92 -11.42 -1.35
N GLY A 21 7.04 -12.71 -1.01
CA GLY A 21 7.17 -13.15 0.38
C GLY A 21 5.93 -12.92 1.24
N ILE A 22 4.75 -12.74 0.66
CA ILE A 22 3.49 -12.61 1.41
C ILE A 22 2.89 -13.99 1.64
N PHE A 23 2.70 -14.35 2.90
CA PHE A 23 2.07 -15.60 3.32
C PHE A 23 0.82 -15.32 4.15
N LYS A 24 -0.29 -15.95 3.78
CA LYS A 24 -1.47 -16.06 4.63
C LYS A 24 -1.33 -17.33 5.47
N LEU A 25 -1.44 -17.20 6.78
CA LEU A 25 -1.34 -18.30 7.73
C LEU A 25 -2.64 -18.40 8.54
N SER A 26 -3.22 -19.58 8.55
CA SER A 26 -4.40 -19.89 9.37
C SER A 26 -4.01 -20.22 10.81
N LYS A 27 -4.94 -20.14 11.73
CA LYS A 27 -4.69 -20.55 13.13
C LYS A 27 -4.25 -22.02 13.18
N GLY A 28 -3.09 -22.27 13.79
CA GLY A 28 -2.54 -23.63 13.89
C GLY A 28 -1.90 -24.14 12.61
N ASP A 29 -1.56 -23.26 11.65
CA ASP A 29 -0.92 -23.64 10.41
C ASP A 29 0.41 -24.37 10.68
N PRO A 30 0.58 -25.61 10.20
CA PRO A 30 1.79 -26.40 10.46
C PRO A 30 3.04 -25.82 9.81
N ASN A 31 2.89 -24.93 8.81
CA ASN A 31 4.00 -24.31 8.10
C ASN A 31 4.53 -23.05 8.80
N LEU A 32 3.92 -22.60 9.89
CA LEU A 32 4.28 -21.35 10.56
C LEU A 32 5.78 -21.31 10.91
N SER A 33 6.31 -22.37 11.56
CA SER A 33 7.72 -22.44 11.95
C SER A 33 8.65 -22.45 10.74
N VAL A 34 8.32 -23.26 9.73
CA VAL A 34 9.12 -23.41 8.51
C VAL A 34 9.19 -22.10 7.73
N ILE A 35 8.10 -21.35 7.65
CA ILE A 35 8.08 -20.05 6.98
C ILE A 35 8.98 -19.04 7.71
N PHE A 36 8.93 -18.98 9.04
CA PHE A 36 9.85 -18.12 9.81
C PHE A 36 11.31 -18.56 9.66
N GLU A 37 11.61 -19.86 9.66
CA GLU A 37 12.96 -20.37 9.42
C GLU A 37 13.48 -19.97 8.03
N LEU A 38 12.65 -20.06 6.99
CA LEU A 38 13.02 -19.64 5.63
C LEU A 38 13.35 -18.14 5.58
N PHE A 39 12.55 -17.29 6.23
CA PHE A 39 12.85 -15.88 6.29
C PHE A 39 14.15 -15.59 7.03
N ILE A 40 14.35 -16.18 8.20
CA ILE A 40 15.59 -16.02 9.00
C ILE A 40 16.81 -16.48 8.21
N LYS A 41 16.70 -17.59 7.46
CA LYS A 41 17.81 -18.15 6.69
C LYS A 41 18.16 -17.33 5.45
N ASN A 42 17.14 -16.82 4.74
CA ASN A 42 17.31 -16.19 3.43
C ASN A 42 17.42 -14.65 3.51
N SER A 43 16.87 -14.05 4.55
CA SER A 43 16.86 -12.61 4.74
C SER A 43 17.04 -12.28 6.22
N ARG A 44 17.80 -11.22 6.52
CA ARG A 44 17.90 -10.66 7.87
C ARG A 44 16.94 -9.49 8.08
N GLU A 45 15.99 -9.34 7.18
CA GLU A 45 15.02 -8.25 7.23
C GLU A 45 13.95 -8.49 8.29
N PRO A 46 13.45 -7.43 8.91
CA PRO A 46 12.29 -7.53 9.80
C PRO A 46 11.06 -8.04 9.04
N LEU A 47 10.25 -8.83 9.72
CA LEU A 47 8.96 -9.26 9.23
C LEU A 47 7.84 -8.47 9.89
N ILE A 48 6.83 -8.14 9.12
CA ILE A 48 5.58 -7.60 9.64
C ILE A 48 4.51 -8.69 9.67
N CYS A 49 3.81 -8.79 10.80
CA CYS A 49 2.67 -9.67 10.96
C CYS A 49 1.41 -8.80 11.13
N GLN A 50 0.45 -8.98 10.25
CA GLN A 50 -0.82 -8.24 10.26
C GLN A 50 -2.00 -9.20 10.32
N LYS A 51 -3.13 -8.75 10.88
CA LYS A 51 -4.39 -9.48 10.79
C LYS A 51 -4.78 -9.62 9.32
N TYR A 52 -5.20 -10.82 8.92
CA TYR A 52 -5.79 -11.01 7.59
C TYR A 52 -7.13 -10.29 7.49
N LEU A 53 -7.31 -9.52 6.43
CA LEU A 53 -8.53 -8.79 6.14
C LEU A 53 -9.27 -9.46 4.98
N PRO A 54 -10.38 -10.18 5.21
CA PRO A 54 -11.11 -10.89 4.15
C PRO A 54 -11.62 -9.98 3.04
N GLN A 55 -11.74 -8.67 3.32
CA GLN A 55 -12.15 -7.63 2.37
C GLN A 55 -11.19 -7.51 1.17
N VAL A 56 -9.95 -8.02 1.27
CA VAL A 56 -9.00 -8.06 0.16
C VAL A 56 -9.59 -8.75 -1.07
N LYS A 57 -10.52 -9.69 -0.89
CA LYS A 57 -11.22 -10.37 -2.00
C LYS A 57 -12.00 -9.39 -2.90
N SER A 58 -12.47 -8.27 -2.34
CA SER A 58 -13.14 -7.20 -3.07
C SER A 58 -12.18 -6.14 -3.59
N GLY A 59 -10.90 -6.29 -3.28
CA GLY A 59 -9.82 -5.42 -3.72
C GLY A 59 -9.02 -4.82 -2.57
N ASP A 60 -7.90 -4.27 -2.98
CA ASP A 60 -6.94 -3.53 -2.19
C ASP A 60 -6.73 -2.19 -2.89
N LYS A 61 -7.22 -1.14 -2.27
CA LYS A 61 -7.22 0.20 -2.86
C LYS A 61 -5.84 0.83 -2.72
N ARG A 62 -5.22 1.19 -3.85
CA ARG A 62 -4.04 2.04 -3.91
C ARG A 62 -4.47 3.49 -4.02
N ILE A 63 -4.06 4.34 -3.07
CA ILE A 63 -4.26 5.78 -3.10
C ILE A 63 -2.91 6.45 -3.27
N ILE A 64 -2.81 7.39 -4.21
CA ILE A 64 -1.60 8.19 -4.41
C ILE A 64 -1.75 9.51 -3.67
N LEU A 65 -0.73 9.84 -2.88
CA LEU A 65 -0.61 11.13 -2.20
C LEU A 65 0.56 11.91 -2.80
N ILE A 66 0.37 13.21 -2.99
CA ILE A 66 1.43 14.15 -3.37
C ILE A 66 1.50 15.25 -2.30
N ASP A 67 2.66 15.44 -1.72
CA ASP A 67 2.91 16.37 -0.61
C ASP A 67 1.91 16.22 0.56
N GLY A 68 1.55 14.96 0.85
CA GLY A 68 0.62 14.58 1.92
C GLY A 68 -0.88 14.59 1.54
N GLU A 69 -1.24 15.06 0.33
CA GLU A 69 -2.63 15.18 -0.11
C GLU A 69 -3.01 14.05 -1.10
N PRO A 70 -4.17 13.41 -0.95
CA PRO A 70 -4.62 12.36 -1.85
C PRO A 70 -5.05 12.94 -3.20
N VAL A 71 -4.52 12.39 -4.30
CA VAL A 71 -4.74 12.88 -5.66
C VAL A 71 -5.45 11.91 -6.59
N GLY A 72 -5.54 10.64 -6.24
CA GLY A 72 -6.25 9.64 -7.03
C GLY A 72 -6.16 8.25 -6.41
N ALA A 73 -7.01 7.34 -6.87
CA ALA A 73 -7.07 5.96 -6.38
C ALA A 73 -7.44 4.96 -7.48
N ILE A 74 -6.94 3.73 -7.32
CA ILE A 74 -7.40 2.54 -8.05
C ILE A 74 -7.72 1.44 -7.05
N ASN A 75 -8.62 0.54 -7.41
CA ASN A 75 -8.82 -0.73 -6.70
C ASN A 75 -8.08 -1.83 -7.45
N ARG A 76 -7.32 -2.66 -6.74
CA ARG A 76 -6.59 -3.80 -7.29
C ARG A 76 -7.28 -5.07 -6.84
N VAL A 77 -7.99 -5.73 -7.74
CA VAL A 77 -8.74 -6.95 -7.44
C VAL A 77 -7.84 -8.17 -7.64
N PRO A 78 -7.63 -8.99 -6.61
CA PRO A 78 -6.81 -10.20 -6.73
C PRO A 78 -7.45 -11.22 -7.68
N LYS A 79 -6.61 -12.06 -8.29
CA LYS A 79 -7.10 -13.22 -9.03
C LYS A 79 -7.85 -14.19 -8.10
N LEU A 80 -8.77 -14.95 -8.66
CA LEU A 80 -9.50 -15.97 -7.91
C LEU A 80 -8.52 -16.95 -7.24
N GLY A 81 -8.66 -17.12 -5.92
CA GLY A 81 -7.79 -17.98 -5.13
C GLY A 81 -6.48 -17.34 -4.67
N GLU A 82 -6.16 -16.13 -5.12
CA GLU A 82 -4.97 -15.39 -4.69
C GLU A 82 -5.31 -14.46 -3.52
N VAL A 83 -4.37 -14.28 -2.60
CA VAL A 83 -4.49 -13.32 -1.48
C VAL A 83 -3.78 -12.01 -1.77
N ARG A 84 -2.95 -11.97 -2.81
CA ARG A 84 -2.18 -10.80 -3.24
C ARG A 84 -2.92 -10.08 -4.35
N SER A 85 -3.06 -8.78 -4.20
CA SER A 85 -3.77 -7.89 -5.14
C SER A 85 -2.82 -7.09 -6.03
N ASN A 86 -1.51 -7.17 -5.78
CA ASN A 86 -0.51 -6.43 -6.55
C ASN A 86 -0.62 -6.73 -8.05
N MET A 87 -0.56 -5.71 -8.89
CA MET A 87 -0.61 -5.86 -10.36
C MET A 87 0.53 -6.74 -10.89
N HIS A 88 1.68 -6.74 -10.24
CA HIS A 88 2.85 -7.59 -10.58
C HIS A 88 2.53 -9.10 -10.52
N VAL A 89 1.67 -9.51 -9.60
CA VAL A 89 1.23 -10.90 -9.46
C VAL A 89 -0.12 -11.14 -10.13
N GLY A 90 -0.56 -10.19 -10.95
CA GLY A 90 -1.73 -10.31 -11.83
C GLY A 90 -3.04 -9.79 -11.22
N GLY A 91 -2.97 -8.97 -10.20
CA GLY A 91 -4.12 -8.19 -9.75
C GLY A 91 -4.64 -7.28 -10.88
N THR A 92 -5.97 -7.18 -11.01
CA THR A 92 -6.61 -6.37 -12.03
C THR A 92 -6.91 -4.98 -11.47
N PRO A 93 -6.39 -3.89 -12.10
CA PRO A 93 -6.75 -2.55 -11.68
C PRO A 93 -8.16 -2.19 -12.17
N GLU A 94 -8.95 -1.63 -11.27
CA GLU A 94 -10.28 -1.10 -11.54
C GLU A 94 -10.37 0.36 -11.11
N LYS A 95 -11.26 1.12 -11.76
CA LYS A 95 -11.55 2.49 -11.35
C LYS A 95 -12.03 2.52 -9.89
N SER A 96 -11.52 3.46 -9.10
CA SER A 96 -11.95 3.64 -7.71
C SER A 96 -12.02 5.13 -7.37
N ILE A 97 -12.86 5.45 -6.38
CA ILE A 97 -12.97 6.79 -5.82
C ILE A 97 -12.38 6.80 -4.41
N ILE A 98 -11.88 7.95 -4.01
CA ILE A 98 -11.43 8.18 -2.62
C ILE A 98 -12.66 8.38 -1.76
N SER A 99 -12.93 7.46 -0.85
CA SER A 99 -14.07 7.50 0.08
C SER A 99 -13.82 8.43 1.26
N LYS A 100 -14.86 8.67 2.05
CA LYS A 100 -14.72 9.47 3.27
C LYS A 100 -13.74 8.83 4.27
N SER A 101 -13.80 7.51 4.46
CA SER A 101 -12.85 6.78 5.32
C SER A 101 -11.42 6.83 4.81
N ASP A 102 -11.23 6.81 3.49
CA ASP A 102 -9.89 6.98 2.89
C ASP A 102 -9.33 8.38 3.18
N LEU A 103 -10.18 9.41 3.08
CA LEU A 103 -9.78 10.79 3.40
C LEU A 103 -9.42 10.96 4.88
N GLU A 104 -10.10 10.27 5.79
CA GLU A 104 -9.75 10.27 7.22
C GLU A 104 -8.36 9.66 7.44
N ILE A 105 -8.05 8.52 6.80
CA ILE A 105 -6.71 7.92 6.83
C ILE A 105 -5.66 8.89 6.28
N CYS A 106 -5.91 9.47 5.09
CA CYS A 106 -4.97 10.41 4.46
C CYS A 106 -4.72 11.63 5.34
N LYS A 107 -5.77 12.17 5.98
CA LYS A 107 -5.68 13.31 6.88
C LYS A 107 -4.84 13.01 8.12
N GLU A 108 -4.90 11.81 8.64
CA GLU A 108 -4.13 11.38 9.80
C GLU A 108 -2.64 11.26 9.48
N ILE A 109 -2.29 10.62 8.36
CA ILE A 109 -0.89 10.33 8.02
C ILE A 109 -0.21 11.44 7.20
N GLY A 110 -0.98 12.21 6.44
CA GLY A 110 -0.48 13.21 5.48
C GLY A 110 0.49 14.23 6.09
N PRO A 111 0.18 14.85 7.25
CA PRO A 111 1.10 15.79 7.92
C PRO A 111 2.47 15.17 8.20
N THR A 112 2.49 13.97 8.78
CA THR A 112 3.75 13.25 9.10
C THR A 112 4.54 12.91 7.83
N LEU A 113 3.88 12.49 6.77
CA LEU A 113 4.54 12.23 5.48
C LEU A 113 5.20 13.51 4.93
N LYS A 114 4.48 14.60 4.98
CA LYS A 114 4.95 15.91 4.51
C LYS A 114 6.13 16.43 5.33
N GLU A 115 6.06 16.36 6.66
CA GLU A 115 7.14 16.75 7.58
C GLU A 115 8.41 15.94 7.33
N ASN A 116 8.29 14.66 7.00
CA ASN A 116 9.41 13.79 6.66
C ASN A 116 9.86 13.93 5.18
N GLY A 117 9.34 14.90 4.42
CA GLY A 117 9.74 15.15 3.04
C GLY A 117 9.27 14.09 2.04
N GLN A 118 8.31 13.25 2.43
CA GLN A 118 7.75 12.19 1.57
C GLN A 118 6.76 12.81 0.57
N PHE A 119 7.30 13.21 -0.59
CA PHE A 119 6.56 13.99 -1.57
C PHE A 119 5.57 13.15 -2.39
N LEU A 120 5.99 11.96 -2.85
CA LEU A 120 5.16 11.02 -3.61
C LEU A 120 5.02 9.72 -2.84
N VAL A 121 3.82 9.40 -2.41
CA VAL A 121 3.53 8.23 -1.58
C VAL A 121 2.35 7.46 -2.15
N GLY A 122 2.44 6.13 -2.14
CA GLY A 122 1.31 5.24 -2.36
C GLY A 122 0.91 4.59 -1.05
N ILE A 123 -0.37 4.64 -0.69
CA ILE A 123 -0.88 3.87 0.44
C ILE A 123 -1.84 2.80 -0.03
N ASP A 124 -1.88 1.70 0.70
CA ASP A 124 -2.77 0.58 0.43
C ASP A 124 -3.81 0.45 1.53
N VAL A 125 -5.08 0.36 1.13
CA VAL A 125 -6.21 0.31 2.05
C VAL A 125 -7.12 -0.86 1.70
N ILE A 126 -7.34 -1.75 2.66
CA ILE A 126 -8.27 -2.87 2.55
C ILE A 126 -9.45 -2.63 3.49
N GLY A 127 -10.66 -2.52 2.93
CA GLY A 127 -11.80 -2.03 3.69
C GLY A 127 -11.56 -0.61 4.20
N ASN A 128 -11.50 -0.42 5.52
CA ASN A 128 -11.18 0.86 6.17
C ASN A 128 -9.82 0.83 6.90
N ASN A 129 -8.92 -0.08 6.51
CA ASN A 129 -7.67 -0.28 7.21
C ASN A 129 -6.49 0.04 6.31
N LEU A 130 -5.63 0.94 6.76
CA LEU A 130 -4.30 1.16 6.16
C LEU A 130 -3.46 -0.10 6.36
N THR A 131 -2.95 -0.66 5.28
CA THR A 131 -2.17 -1.92 5.31
C THR A 131 -0.73 -1.74 4.92
N GLU A 132 -0.42 -0.68 4.13
CA GLU A 132 0.93 -0.43 3.63
C GLU A 132 1.13 1.04 3.28
N ILE A 133 2.36 1.54 3.46
CA ILE A 133 2.81 2.87 3.01
C ILE A 133 4.03 2.65 2.12
N ASN A 134 3.91 3.05 0.86
CA ASN A 134 4.94 2.88 -0.16
C ASN A 134 5.63 4.21 -0.43
N LEU A 135 6.87 4.37 0.02
CA LEU A 135 7.64 5.61 -0.03
C LEU A 135 8.55 5.71 -1.26
N THR A 136 8.80 4.58 -1.93
CA THR A 136 9.70 4.52 -3.08
C THR A 136 8.95 4.10 -4.33
N SER A 137 8.85 5.01 -5.31
CA SER A 137 8.29 4.74 -6.65
C SER A 137 6.94 3.99 -6.65
N PRO A 138 5.90 4.49 -5.95
CA PRO A 138 4.61 3.81 -5.93
C PRO A 138 4.02 3.69 -7.33
N THR A 139 3.53 2.50 -7.66
CA THR A 139 2.82 2.21 -8.91
C THR A 139 1.34 2.59 -8.84
N GLY A 140 0.67 2.68 -9.99
CA GLY A 140 -0.77 2.97 -10.09
C GLY A 140 -1.10 4.31 -10.71
N ILE A 141 -0.13 5.19 -10.90
CA ILE A 141 -0.32 6.53 -11.50
C ILE A 141 -0.90 6.41 -12.92
N GLN A 142 -0.34 5.55 -13.76
CA GLN A 142 -0.79 5.36 -15.15
C GLN A 142 -2.22 4.80 -15.22
N GLU A 143 -2.57 3.91 -14.30
CA GLU A 143 -3.91 3.36 -14.20
C GLU A 143 -4.92 4.44 -13.79
N ILE A 144 -4.58 5.25 -12.80
CA ILE A 144 -5.42 6.38 -12.37
C ILE A 144 -5.62 7.36 -13.54
N GLU A 145 -4.54 7.76 -14.23
CA GLU A 145 -4.62 8.64 -15.39
C GLU A 145 -5.56 8.07 -16.47
N ARG A 146 -5.45 6.78 -16.75
CA ARG A 146 -6.29 6.10 -17.75
C ARG A 146 -7.78 6.08 -17.37
N PHE A 147 -8.09 5.90 -16.07
CA PHE A 147 -9.46 5.82 -15.59
C PHE A 147 -10.11 7.18 -15.36
N ASP A 148 -9.35 8.18 -14.93
CA ASP A 148 -9.88 9.48 -14.51
C ASP A 148 -9.60 10.60 -15.51
N GLY A 149 -8.73 10.36 -16.51
CA GLY A 149 -8.33 11.36 -17.49
C GLY A 149 -7.48 12.51 -16.92
N VAL A 150 -6.96 12.35 -15.69
CA VAL A 150 -6.17 13.36 -15.01
C VAL A 150 -4.68 13.12 -15.27
N ASN A 151 -3.95 14.12 -15.74
CA ASN A 151 -2.52 14.02 -15.90
C ASN A 151 -1.80 14.24 -14.55
N MET A 152 -1.59 13.14 -13.83
CA MET A 152 -0.97 13.17 -12.51
C MET A 152 0.50 13.60 -12.56
N ALA A 153 1.22 13.25 -13.62
CA ALA A 153 2.61 13.69 -13.81
C ALA A 153 2.69 15.22 -13.89
N ARG A 154 1.78 15.86 -14.62
CA ARG A 154 1.69 17.33 -14.67
C ARG A 154 1.40 17.92 -13.29
N THR A 155 0.44 17.36 -12.58
CA THR A 155 0.08 17.81 -11.22
C THR A 155 1.29 17.73 -10.28
N MET A 156 2.02 16.63 -10.33
CA MET A 156 3.23 16.41 -9.54
C MET A 156 4.30 17.47 -9.85
N TRP A 157 4.59 17.73 -11.13
CA TRP A 157 5.56 18.74 -11.53
C TRP A 157 5.16 20.14 -11.09
N GLN A 158 3.91 20.53 -11.26
CA GLN A 158 3.44 21.85 -10.83
C GLN A 158 3.56 22.06 -9.31
N LEU A 159 3.32 21.01 -8.51
CA LEU A 159 3.50 21.08 -7.06
C LEU A 159 4.98 21.13 -6.67
N LEU A 160 5.85 20.36 -7.35
CA LEU A 160 7.30 20.42 -7.15
C LEU A 160 7.87 21.82 -7.47
N GLU A 161 7.50 22.40 -8.61
CA GLU A 161 7.93 23.74 -9.00
C GLU A 161 7.51 24.80 -7.96
N LYS A 162 6.27 24.73 -7.47
CA LYS A 162 5.79 25.62 -6.41
C LYS A 162 6.60 25.44 -5.12
N LYS A 163 6.87 24.19 -4.73
CA LYS A 163 7.64 23.89 -3.51
C LYS A 163 9.07 24.40 -3.61
N VAL A 164 9.74 24.22 -4.74
CA VAL A 164 11.10 24.73 -4.98
C VAL A 164 11.12 26.26 -5.00
N ALA A 165 10.14 26.90 -5.64
CA ALA A 165 10.03 28.35 -5.69
C ALA A 165 9.80 28.98 -4.31
N SER A 166 9.02 28.33 -3.44
CA SER A 166 8.77 28.78 -2.07
C SER A 166 9.99 28.57 -1.16
N GLY A 167 10.77 27.50 -1.34
CA GLY A 167 11.99 27.24 -0.58
C GLY A 167 13.20 28.16 -0.91
N LYS A 168 13.16 28.86 -2.05
CA LYS A 168 14.20 29.84 -2.43
C LYS A 168 14.01 31.23 -1.82
N LYS A 169 13.00 31.42 -0.97
CA LYS A 169 12.69 32.71 -0.35
C LYS A 169 13.25 32.89 1.07
N ASN A 170 14.12 31.98 1.51
CA ASN A 170 14.81 32.09 2.82
C ASN A 170 16.32 32.27 2.62
#